data_7aa7e6ddf24b33357a64ee7e37408ba4
#
_entry.id   7aa7e6ddf24b33357a64ee7e37408ba4
#
_cell.length_a   1.000
_cell.length_b   1.000
_cell.length_c   1.000
_cell.angle_alpha   90.00
_cell.angle_beta   90.00
_cell.angle_gamma   90.00
#
_symmetry.space_group_name_H-M   'P 1'
#
loop_
_entity.id
_entity.type
_entity.pdbx_description
1 polymer ?
#
loop_
_entity_poly.entity_id
_entity_poly.type
_entity_poly.pdbx_seq_one_letter_code
_entity_poly.pdbx_strand_id
1 'polypeptide(L)'
;ICYGRQIPKNMTSHRGSRTTSYIAAGLVGAKECFKTVEKVDHWYNICQLNVVSQVPVVAVLGNSLTDGRGSTTNAQNRWPDEMSRVLQTIQPTAVLNLGIGGNCVVSGGISQPALKRFERDILGQVRVNQLILFQGTNDIGTSRISAEETASRLIEAYRILIGEAHKKGIKVYGGTITPFKGNAWYTAEHETARQMVNTWIRHSGTFDGVLDFDVLVRQPQDAQRLKPEYSDDWLHLNPTGYRVMGQYAAHQLLHGAKTIPDKY
;
A
#
# COMPACT_ATOMS: atom_id res chain seq x y z
N ILE A 1 23.86 9.11 -1.24
CA ILE A 1 23.84 9.70 -2.57
C ILE A 1 24.71 10.94 -2.56
N CYS A 2 25.61 11.09 -3.53
CA CYS A 2 26.40 12.30 -3.72
C CYS A 2 25.95 13.01 -5.00
N TYR A 3 25.64 14.31 -4.92
CA TYR A 3 25.15 15.09 -6.04
C TYR A 3 26.26 15.87 -6.81
N GLY A 4 27.51 15.68 -6.49
CA GLY A 4 28.60 16.43 -7.12
C GLY A 4 28.49 17.94 -6.92
N ARG A 5 28.76 18.73 -7.99
CA ARG A 5 28.74 20.20 -7.92
C ARG A 5 27.37 20.85 -8.20
N GLN A 6 26.40 20.07 -8.68
CA GLN A 6 25.07 20.56 -9.03
C GLN A 6 24.00 19.65 -8.45
N ILE A 7 23.09 20.22 -7.70
CA ILE A 7 21.85 19.53 -7.27
C ILE A 7 20.89 19.55 -8.47
N PRO A 8 20.26 18.41 -8.81
CA PRO A 8 19.26 18.34 -9.88
C PRO A 8 18.13 19.35 -9.66
N LYS A 9 17.78 20.14 -10.69
CA LYS A 9 16.66 21.10 -10.58
C LYS A 9 15.32 20.44 -10.31
N ASN A 10 15.11 19.24 -10.90
CA ASN A 10 13.89 18.44 -10.74
C ASN A 10 14.22 17.16 -9.97
N MET A 11 14.26 17.26 -8.67
CA MET A 11 14.56 16.15 -7.77
C MET A 11 13.26 15.43 -7.41
N THR A 12 13.24 14.10 -7.62
CA THR A 12 12.13 13.28 -7.11
C THR A 12 12.26 13.10 -5.60
N SER A 13 11.13 13.04 -4.90
CA SER A 13 11.10 12.78 -3.47
C SER A 13 9.91 11.90 -3.09
N HIS A 14 10.08 11.10 -2.05
CA HIS A 14 9.00 10.30 -1.47
C HIS A 14 8.63 10.88 -0.10
N ARG A 15 7.70 11.84 -0.06
CA ARG A 15 7.28 12.52 1.17
C ARG A 15 6.68 11.59 2.22
N GLY A 16 6.05 10.49 1.78
CA GLY A 16 5.46 9.48 2.65
C GLY A 16 6.44 8.44 3.19
N SER A 17 7.74 8.50 2.85
CA SER A 17 8.70 7.44 3.23
C SER A 17 8.94 7.33 4.73
N ARG A 18 8.67 8.40 5.51
CA ARG A 18 8.80 8.40 6.99
C ARG A 18 10.12 7.80 7.47
N THR A 19 11.18 8.11 6.74
CA THR A 19 12.54 7.68 7.06
C THR A 19 13.46 8.85 6.96
N THR A 20 14.22 9.12 8.01
CA THR A 20 15.10 10.29 8.08
C THR A 20 16.23 10.16 7.07
N SER A 21 16.34 11.15 6.20
CA SER A 21 17.53 11.41 5.40
C SER A 21 18.40 12.45 6.08
N TYR A 22 19.71 12.20 6.07
CA TYR A 22 20.72 13.08 6.64
C TYR A 22 21.46 13.75 5.48
N ILE A 23 21.51 15.06 5.51
CA ILE A 23 22.15 15.87 4.46
C ILE A 23 23.40 16.52 5.03
N ALA A 24 24.50 16.45 4.29
CA ALA A 24 25.75 17.09 4.62
C ALA A 24 26.35 17.80 3.39
N ALA A 25 27.12 18.84 3.63
CA ALA A 25 27.89 19.52 2.59
C ALA A 25 29.19 18.75 2.31
N GLY A 26 29.59 18.72 1.04
CA GLY A 26 30.83 18.10 0.59
C GLY A 26 30.74 16.58 0.36
N LEU A 27 31.85 16.01 -0.05
CA LEU A 27 31.99 14.57 -0.28
C LEU A 27 32.42 13.91 1.05
N VAL A 28 31.55 13.09 1.61
CA VAL A 28 31.83 12.32 2.84
C VAL A 28 31.98 10.86 2.46
N GLY A 29 33.17 10.29 2.75
CA GLY A 29 33.44 8.86 2.56
C GLY A 29 32.63 7.98 3.55
N ALA A 30 32.38 6.73 3.17
CA ALA A 30 31.60 5.79 3.97
C ALA A 30 32.19 5.50 5.38
N LYS A 31 33.46 5.81 5.58
CA LYS A 31 34.20 5.59 6.86
C LYS A 31 34.38 6.86 7.70
N GLU A 32 33.93 8.01 7.21
CA GLU A 32 34.10 9.29 7.87
C GLU A 32 32.88 9.63 8.73
N CYS A 33 33.09 10.39 9.80
CA CYS A 33 31.99 10.93 10.59
C CYS A 33 31.15 11.87 9.75
N PHE A 34 29.90 11.52 9.53
CA PHE A 34 28.95 12.28 8.76
C PHE A 34 28.44 13.48 9.57
N LYS A 35 29.02 14.65 9.35
CA LYS A 35 28.56 15.89 9.98
C LYS A 35 27.27 16.37 9.30
N THR A 36 26.13 16.05 9.90
CA THR A 36 24.81 16.44 9.40
C THR A 36 24.62 17.94 9.45
N VAL A 37 24.18 18.53 8.32
CA VAL A 37 23.76 19.92 8.23
C VAL A 37 22.24 20.02 8.39
N GLU A 38 21.51 19.09 7.77
CA GLU A 38 20.04 19.06 7.77
C GLU A 38 19.53 17.63 7.90
N LYS A 39 18.33 17.49 8.50
CA LYS A 39 17.58 16.24 8.57
C LYS A 39 16.18 16.46 7.98
N VAL A 40 15.75 15.54 7.14
CA VAL A 40 14.38 15.50 6.60
C VAL A 40 13.81 14.10 6.78
N ASP A 41 12.51 13.97 6.94
CA ASP A 41 11.84 12.69 7.20
C ASP A 41 11.40 11.93 5.93
N HIS A 42 12.06 12.17 4.82
CA HIS A 42 11.74 11.57 3.53
C HIS A 42 12.97 11.37 2.64
N TRP A 43 12.79 10.58 1.59
CA TRP A 43 13.85 10.25 0.62
C TRP A 43 13.85 11.15 -0.58
N TYR A 44 15.04 11.32 -1.15
CA TYR A 44 15.27 11.93 -2.46
C TYR A 44 15.93 10.94 -3.42
N ASN A 45 15.45 10.86 -4.67
CA ASN A 45 16.07 10.15 -5.79
C ASN A 45 16.35 8.65 -5.58
N ILE A 46 15.85 8.05 -4.52
CA ILE A 46 15.93 6.60 -4.31
C ILE A 46 14.60 5.98 -4.72
N CYS A 47 14.63 5.02 -5.64
CA CYS A 47 13.43 4.31 -6.07
C CYS A 47 13.42 2.85 -5.61
N GLN A 48 14.57 2.18 -5.57
CA GLN A 48 14.64 0.79 -5.11
C GLN A 48 16.07 0.41 -4.72
N LEU A 49 16.18 -0.69 -3.98
CA LEU A 49 17.43 -1.38 -3.67
C LEU A 49 17.33 -2.82 -4.19
N ASN A 50 18.20 -3.18 -5.13
CA ASN A 50 18.28 -4.53 -5.66
C ASN A 50 19.36 -5.34 -4.95
N VAL A 51 19.05 -6.59 -4.64
CA VAL A 51 19.97 -7.55 -4.04
C VAL A 51 19.96 -8.85 -4.87
N VAL A 52 21.10 -9.54 -4.90
CA VAL A 52 21.18 -10.86 -5.54
C VAL A 52 20.53 -11.88 -4.60
N SER A 53 19.39 -12.43 -5.02
CA SER A 53 18.61 -13.38 -4.23
C SER A 53 17.71 -14.23 -5.11
N GLN A 54 17.28 -15.39 -4.57
CA GLN A 54 16.31 -16.31 -5.19
C GLN A 54 14.95 -16.32 -4.46
N VAL A 55 14.76 -15.50 -3.44
CA VAL A 55 13.51 -15.46 -2.68
C VAL A 55 12.32 -15.01 -3.52
N PRO A 56 11.09 -15.45 -3.19
CA PRO A 56 9.87 -14.91 -3.80
C PRO A 56 9.75 -13.39 -3.59
N VAL A 57 9.03 -12.73 -4.49
CA VAL A 57 8.80 -11.27 -4.44
C VAL A 57 7.30 -11.00 -4.41
N VAL A 58 6.85 -10.30 -3.37
CA VAL A 58 5.49 -9.76 -3.24
C VAL A 58 5.54 -8.26 -3.49
N ALA A 59 4.83 -7.80 -4.51
CA ALA A 59 4.60 -6.38 -4.75
C ALA A 59 3.28 -5.95 -4.09
N VAL A 60 3.25 -4.77 -3.51
CA VAL A 60 2.05 -4.20 -2.90
C VAL A 60 1.71 -2.89 -3.58
N LEU A 61 0.64 -2.89 -4.38
CA LEU A 61 0.11 -1.70 -5.04
C LEU A 61 -0.97 -1.07 -4.16
N GLY A 62 -0.79 0.20 -3.78
CA GLY A 62 -1.69 0.85 -2.84
C GLY A 62 -1.58 2.37 -2.81
N ASN A 63 -2.30 2.95 -1.87
CA ASN A 63 -2.36 4.40 -1.61
C ASN A 63 -1.67 4.76 -0.27
N SER A 64 -2.14 5.81 0.43
CA SER A 64 -1.59 6.26 1.72
C SER A 64 -1.63 5.21 2.82
N LEU A 65 -2.59 4.28 2.80
CA LEU A 65 -2.68 3.16 3.74
C LEU A 65 -1.52 2.18 3.55
N THR A 66 -1.03 2.01 2.34
CA THR A 66 0.13 1.16 2.01
C THR A 66 1.44 1.94 2.12
N ASP A 67 1.47 3.20 1.67
CA ASP A 67 2.57 4.15 1.87
C ASP A 67 2.88 4.36 3.36
N GLY A 68 1.86 4.21 4.23
CA GLY A 68 1.98 4.12 5.67
C GLY A 68 1.73 5.43 6.40
N ARG A 69 0.79 6.27 5.92
CA ARG A 69 0.33 7.42 6.71
C ARG A 69 -0.23 6.93 8.04
N GLY A 70 0.20 7.56 9.15
CA GLY A 70 -0.11 7.11 10.52
C GLY A 70 0.95 6.20 11.14
N SER A 71 1.92 5.69 10.35
CA SER A 71 3.08 4.98 10.89
C SER A 71 4.09 5.92 11.54
N THR A 72 5.02 5.38 12.31
CA THR A 72 6.01 6.15 13.05
C THR A 72 7.27 6.35 12.22
N THR A 73 7.77 7.59 12.14
CA THR A 73 9.03 7.90 11.44
C THR A 73 10.17 7.06 12.03
N ASN A 74 10.96 6.44 11.15
CA ASN A 74 12.09 5.55 11.44
C ASN A 74 11.73 4.19 12.07
N ALA A 75 10.49 3.91 12.45
CA ALA A 75 10.13 2.64 13.04
C ALA A 75 9.87 1.51 12.02
N GLN A 76 9.70 1.85 10.73
CA GLN A 76 9.37 0.88 9.68
C GLN A 76 8.21 -0.04 10.12
N ASN A 77 7.09 0.56 10.51
CA ASN A 77 5.92 -0.13 11.07
C ASN A 77 4.64 0.12 10.25
N ARG A 78 4.78 0.22 8.92
CA ARG A 78 3.69 0.12 7.95
C ARG A 78 3.23 -1.33 7.86
N TRP A 79 2.01 -1.59 7.42
CA TRP A 79 1.57 -2.97 7.28
C TRP A 79 2.43 -3.83 6.32
N PRO A 80 3.01 -3.32 5.20
CA PRO A 80 3.93 -4.11 4.41
C PRO A 80 5.24 -4.42 5.14
N ASP A 81 5.71 -3.53 6.04
CA ASP A 81 6.89 -3.78 6.86
C ASP A 81 6.61 -4.88 7.90
N GLU A 82 5.44 -4.83 8.55
CA GLU A 82 4.99 -5.85 9.50
C GLU A 82 4.79 -7.21 8.82
N MET A 83 4.21 -7.21 7.61
CA MET A 83 4.11 -8.42 6.78
C MET A 83 5.50 -8.99 6.46
N SER A 84 6.44 -8.14 6.05
CA SER A 84 7.80 -8.54 5.76
C SER A 84 8.49 -9.18 6.97
N ARG A 85 8.33 -8.63 8.17
CA ARG A 85 8.90 -9.22 9.40
C ARG A 85 8.44 -10.65 9.61
N VAL A 86 7.14 -10.93 9.47
CA VAL A 86 6.60 -12.29 9.61
C VAL A 86 7.13 -13.20 8.50
N LEU A 87 7.09 -12.76 7.24
CA LEU A 87 7.55 -13.55 6.12
C LEU A 87 9.04 -13.91 6.25
N GLN A 88 9.88 -12.97 6.70
CA GLN A 88 11.32 -13.24 6.88
C GLN A 88 11.61 -14.34 7.91
N THR A 89 10.73 -14.57 8.89
CA THR A 89 10.93 -15.62 9.91
C THR A 89 10.47 -17.00 9.47
N ILE A 90 9.53 -17.08 8.50
CA ILE A 90 8.89 -18.35 8.10
C ILE A 90 9.37 -18.76 6.69
N GLN A 91 9.22 -17.86 5.73
CA GLN A 91 9.64 -18.04 4.35
C GLN A 91 10.20 -16.72 3.83
N PRO A 92 11.52 -16.53 3.85
CA PRO A 92 12.14 -15.29 3.39
C PRO A 92 11.56 -14.84 2.04
N THR A 93 10.98 -13.64 2.01
CA THR A 93 10.26 -13.09 0.86
C THR A 93 10.56 -11.61 0.75
N ALA A 94 10.92 -11.13 -0.43
CA ALA A 94 11.09 -9.71 -0.68
C ALA A 94 9.71 -9.03 -0.78
N VAL A 95 9.54 -7.90 -0.10
CA VAL A 95 8.30 -7.11 -0.13
C VAL A 95 8.60 -5.75 -0.74
N LEU A 96 7.94 -5.44 -1.86
CA LEU A 96 8.02 -4.15 -2.55
C LEU A 96 6.80 -3.31 -2.16
N ASN A 97 7.01 -2.29 -1.34
CA ASN A 97 5.96 -1.33 -1.00
C ASN A 97 5.86 -0.26 -2.10
N LEU A 98 4.84 -0.34 -2.94
CA LEU A 98 4.55 0.58 -4.04
C LEU A 98 3.33 1.46 -3.75
N GLY A 99 3.07 1.70 -2.47
CA GLY A 99 2.07 2.65 -2.00
C GLY A 99 2.48 4.10 -2.31
N ILE A 100 1.50 4.90 -2.74
CA ILE A 100 1.67 6.34 -2.97
C ILE A 100 0.53 7.08 -2.28
N GLY A 101 0.83 7.97 -1.35
CA GLY A 101 -0.16 8.77 -0.65
C GLY A 101 -1.06 9.55 -1.63
N GLY A 102 -2.38 9.50 -1.42
CA GLY A 102 -3.36 10.18 -2.27
C GLY A 102 -3.53 9.60 -3.68
N ASN A 103 -2.97 8.43 -3.98
CA ASN A 103 -3.03 7.84 -5.32
C ASN A 103 -4.38 7.16 -5.59
N CYS A 104 -4.91 7.37 -6.80
CA CYS A 104 -6.11 6.72 -7.32
C CYS A 104 -5.77 5.53 -8.24
N VAL A 105 -6.75 4.68 -8.47
CA VAL A 105 -6.66 3.56 -9.44
C VAL A 105 -6.95 4.05 -10.85
N VAL A 106 -8.08 4.75 -11.04
CA VAL A 106 -8.64 5.09 -12.34
C VAL A 106 -8.07 6.40 -12.88
N SER A 107 -8.26 7.49 -12.14
CA SER A 107 -7.86 8.83 -12.56
C SER A 107 -7.77 9.79 -11.37
N GLY A 108 -7.08 10.90 -11.55
CA GLY A 108 -6.93 11.92 -10.50
C GLY A 108 -5.97 11.49 -9.37
N GLY A 109 -6.16 12.10 -8.20
CA GLY A 109 -5.29 11.89 -7.06
C GLY A 109 -3.89 12.49 -7.23
N ILE A 110 -2.98 12.10 -6.33
CA ILE A 110 -1.58 12.50 -6.38
C ILE A 110 -0.79 11.48 -7.20
N SER A 111 0.08 11.94 -8.07
CA SER A 111 0.90 11.13 -8.97
C SER A 111 0.06 10.40 -10.05
N GLN A 112 0.72 9.60 -10.89
CA GLN A 112 0.05 8.81 -11.91
C GLN A 112 -0.85 7.76 -11.27
N PRO A 113 -2.13 7.60 -11.70
CA PRO A 113 -3.01 6.57 -11.19
C PRO A 113 -2.49 5.17 -11.50
N ALA A 114 -2.95 4.18 -10.72
CA ALA A 114 -2.48 2.80 -10.82
C ALA A 114 -2.52 2.25 -12.25
N LEU A 115 -3.59 2.47 -12.99
CA LEU A 115 -3.71 2.06 -14.40
C LEU A 115 -2.57 2.57 -15.29
N LYS A 116 -2.04 3.77 -15.03
CA LYS A 116 -0.96 4.37 -15.84
C LYS A 116 0.45 3.99 -15.38
N ARG A 117 0.61 3.67 -14.08
CA ARG A 117 1.93 3.32 -13.53
C ARG A 117 2.19 1.82 -13.43
N PHE A 118 1.18 0.98 -13.70
CA PHE A 118 1.22 -0.45 -13.48
C PHE A 118 2.34 -1.16 -14.27
N GLU A 119 2.47 -0.84 -15.55
CA GLU A 119 3.54 -1.38 -16.41
C GLU A 119 4.91 -1.12 -15.79
N ARG A 120 5.20 0.13 -15.44
CA ARG A 120 6.49 0.54 -14.87
C ARG A 120 6.72 -0.03 -13.47
N ASP A 121 5.71 0.08 -12.60
CA ASP A 121 5.89 -0.15 -11.16
C ASP A 121 5.72 -1.62 -10.76
N ILE A 122 4.95 -2.39 -11.54
CA ILE A 122 4.68 -3.80 -11.25
C ILE A 122 5.29 -4.71 -12.31
N LEU A 123 4.87 -4.57 -13.57
CA LEU A 123 5.25 -5.52 -14.62
C LEU A 123 6.71 -5.38 -15.03
N GLY A 124 7.30 -4.20 -14.86
CA GLY A 124 8.72 -3.90 -15.07
C GLY A 124 9.64 -4.32 -13.93
N GLN A 125 9.09 -4.75 -12.79
CA GLN A 125 9.90 -5.23 -11.67
C GLN A 125 10.41 -6.65 -11.91
N VAL A 126 11.61 -6.91 -11.41
CA VAL A 126 12.23 -8.23 -11.58
C VAL A 126 11.57 -9.24 -10.64
N ARG A 127 11.08 -10.35 -11.23
CA ARG A 127 10.65 -11.55 -10.49
C ARG A 127 9.50 -11.36 -9.50
N VAL A 128 8.58 -10.43 -9.73
CA VAL A 128 7.34 -10.36 -8.97
C VAL A 128 6.55 -11.65 -9.19
N ASN A 129 6.26 -12.38 -8.11
CA ASN A 129 5.49 -13.62 -8.11
C ASN A 129 4.05 -13.39 -7.66
N GLN A 130 3.86 -12.43 -6.77
CA GLN A 130 2.57 -12.11 -6.15
C GLN A 130 2.38 -10.60 -6.10
N LEU A 131 1.16 -10.16 -6.33
CA LEU A 131 0.73 -8.78 -6.20
C LEU A 131 -0.40 -8.70 -5.17
N ILE A 132 -0.29 -7.82 -4.20
CA ILE A 132 -1.42 -7.39 -3.38
C ILE A 132 -1.93 -6.07 -3.94
N LEU A 133 -3.19 -6.07 -4.39
CA LEU A 133 -3.90 -4.88 -4.88
C LEU A 133 -4.80 -4.36 -3.74
N PHE A 134 -4.35 -3.32 -3.04
CA PHE A 134 -5.07 -2.66 -1.95
C PHE A 134 -5.15 -1.15 -2.18
N GLN A 135 -6.12 -0.74 -2.97
CA GLN A 135 -6.28 0.64 -3.41
C GLN A 135 -7.76 0.92 -3.71
N GLY A 136 -8.15 2.17 -3.99
CA GLY A 136 -9.52 2.55 -4.36
C GLY A 136 -10.18 3.51 -3.37
N THR A 137 -9.67 3.63 -2.14
CA THR A 137 -10.19 4.55 -1.13
C THR A 137 -10.25 6.00 -1.62
N ASN A 138 -9.22 6.45 -2.36
CA ASN A 138 -9.17 7.81 -2.91
C ASN A 138 -10.15 8.01 -4.07
N ASP A 139 -10.31 7.00 -4.93
CA ASP A 139 -11.29 7.03 -6.04
C ASP A 139 -12.70 7.20 -5.49
N ILE A 140 -13.05 6.48 -4.42
CA ILE A 140 -14.34 6.57 -3.75
C ILE A 140 -14.46 7.91 -3.00
N GLY A 141 -13.50 8.23 -2.12
CA GLY A 141 -13.58 9.39 -1.23
C GLY A 141 -13.57 10.75 -1.95
N THR A 142 -13.12 10.80 -3.19
CA THR A 142 -13.14 12.02 -4.02
C THR A 142 -14.19 11.97 -5.14
N SER A 143 -14.97 10.89 -5.21
CA SER A 143 -16.01 10.71 -6.24
C SER A 143 -17.10 11.77 -6.12
N ARG A 144 -17.63 12.19 -7.28
CA ARG A 144 -18.78 13.09 -7.40
C ARG A 144 -19.87 12.52 -8.33
N ILE A 145 -19.74 11.25 -8.66
CA ILE A 145 -20.69 10.48 -9.46
C ILE A 145 -21.35 9.43 -8.58
N SER A 146 -22.37 8.72 -9.09
CA SER A 146 -23.10 7.72 -8.30
C SER A 146 -22.21 6.61 -7.74
N ALA A 147 -22.68 5.93 -6.71
CA ALA A 147 -22.00 4.79 -6.11
C ALA A 147 -21.78 3.67 -7.14
N GLU A 148 -22.80 3.40 -7.97
CA GLU A 148 -22.76 2.37 -9.00
C GLU A 148 -21.71 2.68 -10.07
N GLU A 149 -21.66 3.92 -10.53
CA GLU A 149 -20.69 4.33 -11.54
C GLU A 149 -19.27 4.33 -10.97
N THR A 150 -19.09 4.80 -9.74
CA THR A 150 -17.79 4.76 -9.03
C THR A 150 -17.30 3.33 -8.86
N ALA A 151 -18.16 2.43 -8.39
CA ALA A 151 -17.82 1.02 -8.20
C ALA A 151 -17.54 0.33 -9.54
N SER A 152 -18.36 0.58 -10.56
CA SER A 152 -18.18 0.00 -11.91
C SER A 152 -16.83 0.38 -12.51
N ARG A 153 -16.44 1.65 -12.45
CA ARG A 153 -15.12 2.14 -12.94
C ARG A 153 -13.95 1.50 -12.21
N LEU A 154 -14.05 1.35 -10.89
CA LEU A 154 -13.02 0.70 -10.08
C LEU A 154 -12.90 -0.79 -10.42
N ILE A 155 -14.02 -1.51 -10.51
CA ILE A 155 -14.07 -2.93 -10.83
C ILE A 155 -13.46 -3.19 -12.21
N GLU A 156 -13.80 -2.36 -13.21
CA GLU A 156 -13.22 -2.48 -14.55
C GLU A 156 -11.71 -2.25 -14.53
N ALA A 157 -11.27 -1.22 -13.82
CA ALA A 157 -9.83 -0.97 -13.64
C ALA A 157 -9.12 -2.15 -12.96
N TYR A 158 -9.71 -2.76 -11.95
CA TYR A 158 -9.15 -3.95 -11.32
C TYR A 158 -9.06 -5.13 -12.28
N ARG A 159 -10.08 -5.39 -13.10
CA ARG A 159 -10.02 -6.45 -14.11
C ARG A 159 -8.86 -6.26 -15.07
N ILE A 160 -8.62 -5.03 -15.52
CA ILE A 160 -7.47 -4.71 -16.38
C ILE A 160 -6.15 -5.03 -15.66
N LEU A 161 -5.97 -4.52 -14.44
CA LEU A 161 -4.73 -4.72 -13.67
C LEU A 161 -4.47 -6.21 -13.40
N ILE A 162 -5.50 -6.95 -13.00
CA ILE A 162 -5.42 -8.40 -12.73
C ILE A 162 -5.09 -9.17 -14.01
N GLY A 163 -5.78 -8.85 -15.12
CA GLY A 163 -5.51 -9.48 -16.40
C GLY A 163 -4.08 -9.28 -16.90
N GLU A 164 -3.54 -8.07 -16.76
CA GLU A 164 -2.13 -7.79 -17.10
C GLU A 164 -1.14 -8.52 -16.19
N ALA A 165 -1.43 -8.60 -14.88
CA ALA A 165 -0.61 -9.37 -13.96
C ALA A 165 -0.62 -10.87 -14.28
N HIS A 166 -1.80 -11.44 -14.55
CA HIS A 166 -1.95 -12.86 -14.91
C HIS A 166 -1.20 -13.21 -16.21
N LYS A 167 -1.19 -12.34 -17.21
CA LYS A 167 -0.38 -12.53 -18.44
C LYS A 167 1.12 -12.69 -18.15
N LYS A 168 1.61 -12.14 -17.05
CA LYS A 168 2.99 -12.26 -16.57
C LYS A 168 3.19 -13.40 -15.55
N GLY A 169 2.15 -14.21 -15.28
CA GLY A 169 2.19 -15.27 -14.30
C GLY A 169 2.21 -14.80 -12.84
N ILE A 170 1.82 -13.55 -12.59
CA ILE A 170 1.77 -12.95 -11.25
C ILE A 170 0.41 -13.27 -10.63
N LYS A 171 0.39 -13.92 -9.47
CA LYS A 171 -0.84 -14.13 -8.68
C LYS A 171 -1.27 -12.83 -8.03
N VAL A 172 -2.59 -12.54 -8.04
CA VAL A 172 -3.13 -11.28 -7.52
C VAL A 172 -4.06 -11.52 -6.34
N TYR A 173 -3.73 -10.91 -5.21
CA TYR A 173 -4.55 -10.92 -3.99
C TYR A 173 -5.27 -9.58 -3.85
N GLY A 174 -6.60 -9.63 -3.68
CA GLY A 174 -7.42 -8.44 -3.50
C GLY A 174 -7.55 -8.05 -2.03
N GLY A 175 -7.11 -6.86 -1.65
CA GLY A 175 -7.40 -6.28 -0.34
C GLY A 175 -8.73 -5.55 -0.35
N THR A 176 -9.67 -5.91 0.54
CA THR A 176 -10.93 -5.17 0.67
C THR A 176 -10.68 -3.78 1.25
N ILE A 177 -11.38 -2.78 0.72
CA ILE A 177 -11.25 -1.36 1.12
C ILE A 177 -11.78 -1.21 2.54
N THR A 178 -10.93 -0.70 3.44
CA THR A 178 -11.25 -0.48 4.85
C THR A 178 -12.32 0.59 5.04
N PRO A 179 -13.13 0.54 6.12
CA PRO A 179 -14.15 1.53 6.37
C PRO A 179 -13.56 2.86 6.83
N PHE A 180 -14.29 3.97 6.60
CA PHE A 180 -13.81 5.31 6.95
C PHE A 180 -14.90 6.26 7.47
N LYS A 181 -15.98 5.74 8.04
CA LYS A 181 -17.01 6.56 8.69
C LYS A 181 -16.42 7.31 9.87
N GLY A 182 -16.64 8.61 9.87
CA GLY A 182 -16.03 9.56 10.82
C GLY A 182 -14.94 10.42 10.19
N ASN A 183 -14.40 10.01 9.04
CA ASN A 183 -13.51 10.83 8.23
C ASN A 183 -14.33 11.81 7.35
N ALA A 184 -13.72 12.95 6.98
CA ALA A 184 -14.35 13.97 6.13
C ALA A 184 -14.75 13.47 4.72
N TRP A 185 -14.17 12.38 4.25
CA TRP A 185 -14.50 11.77 2.96
C TRP A 185 -15.69 10.82 3.00
N TYR A 186 -16.21 10.54 4.20
CA TYR A 186 -17.35 9.64 4.32
C TYR A 186 -18.66 10.32 3.90
N THR A 187 -19.39 9.64 3.04
CA THR A 187 -20.82 9.87 2.76
C THR A 187 -21.51 8.51 2.65
N ALA A 188 -22.84 8.48 2.74
CA ALA A 188 -23.60 7.24 2.52
C ALA A 188 -23.37 6.68 1.09
N GLU A 189 -23.23 7.56 0.11
CA GLU A 189 -22.94 7.23 -1.27
C GLU A 189 -21.56 6.56 -1.43
N HIS A 190 -20.52 7.12 -0.77
CA HIS A 190 -19.18 6.54 -0.76
C HIS A 190 -19.16 5.19 -0.05
N GLU A 191 -19.92 5.02 1.02
CA GLU A 191 -20.04 3.73 1.70
C GLU A 191 -20.72 2.69 0.81
N THR A 192 -21.77 3.07 0.09
CA THR A 192 -22.41 2.19 -0.90
C THR A 192 -21.43 1.74 -1.97
N ALA A 193 -20.66 2.66 -2.55
CA ALA A 193 -19.61 2.32 -3.52
C ALA A 193 -18.56 1.37 -2.93
N ARG A 194 -18.11 1.64 -1.69
CA ARG A 194 -17.15 0.78 -0.98
C ARG A 194 -17.67 -0.63 -0.81
N GLN A 195 -18.92 -0.79 -0.38
CA GLN A 195 -19.54 -2.10 -0.19
C GLN A 195 -19.72 -2.86 -1.51
N MET A 196 -20.10 -2.18 -2.59
CA MET A 196 -20.20 -2.80 -3.91
C MET A 196 -18.84 -3.33 -4.37
N VAL A 197 -17.77 -2.54 -4.27
CA VAL A 197 -16.41 -2.95 -4.62
C VAL A 197 -15.94 -4.10 -3.73
N ASN A 198 -16.16 -4.03 -2.41
CA ASN A 198 -15.75 -5.08 -1.49
C ASN A 198 -16.50 -6.39 -1.72
N THR A 199 -17.80 -6.32 -2.04
CA THR A 199 -18.59 -7.49 -2.44
C THR A 199 -18.01 -8.15 -3.68
N TRP A 200 -17.65 -7.35 -4.68
CA TRP A 200 -17.01 -7.88 -5.88
C TRP A 200 -15.64 -8.48 -5.59
N ILE A 201 -14.78 -7.83 -4.77
CA ILE A 201 -13.48 -8.38 -4.38
C ILE A 201 -13.65 -9.77 -3.73
N ARG A 202 -14.62 -9.91 -2.83
CA ARG A 202 -14.86 -11.16 -2.09
C ARG A 202 -15.40 -12.30 -2.96
N HIS A 203 -16.27 -11.99 -3.91
CA HIS A 203 -17.13 -13.00 -4.52
C HIS A 203 -16.97 -13.17 -6.04
N SER A 204 -16.20 -12.31 -6.72
CA SER A 204 -16.05 -12.39 -8.19
C SER A 204 -15.26 -13.61 -8.68
N GLY A 205 -14.43 -14.19 -7.82
CA GLY A 205 -13.49 -15.24 -8.24
C GLY A 205 -12.37 -14.77 -9.17
N THR A 206 -12.23 -13.43 -9.34
CA THR A 206 -11.22 -12.86 -10.26
C THR A 206 -9.82 -12.81 -9.63
N PHE A 207 -9.75 -12.69 -8.32
CA PHE A 207 -8.49 -12.71 -7.56
C PHE A 207 -8.07 -14.16 -7.23
N ASP A 208 -6.77 -14.39 -7.13
CA ASP A 208 -6.21 -15.66 -6.66
C ASP A 208 -6.40 -15.87 -5.14
N GLY A 209 -6.70 -14.81 -4.42
CA GLY A 209 -7.04 -14.82 -3.01
C GLY A 209 -7.52 -13.46 -2.54
N VAL A 210 -8.15 -13.43 -1.37
CA VAL A 210 -8.70 -12.21 -0.78
C VAL A 210 -8.09 -11.96 0.60
N LEU A 211 -7.63 -10.74 0.81
CA LEU A 211 -7.23 -10.21 2.10
C LEU A 211 -8.37 -9.34 2.63
N ASP A 212 -9.20 -9.89 3.51
CA ASP A 212 -10.37 -9.17 4.01
C ASP A 212 -10.02 -8.17 5.10
N PHE A 213 -9.31 -7.12 4.71
CA PHE A 213 -8.91 -6.03 5.60
C PHE A 213 -10.09 -5.28 6.18
N ASP A 214 -11.22 -5.16 5.45
CA ASP A 214 -12.45 -4.54 5.95
C ASP A 214 -12.94 -5.25 7.22
N VAL A 215 -13.15 -6.57 7.15
CA VAL A 215 -13.62 -7.35 8.32
C VAL A 215 -12.58 -7.34 9.45
N LEU A 216 -11.30 -7.38 9.12
CA LEU A 216 -10.21 -7.41 10.10
C LEU A 216 -10.18 -6.16 11.00
N VAL A 217 -10.34 -4.97 10.40
CA VAL A 217 -10.12 -3.70 11.12
C VAL A 217 -11.38 -2.93 11.46
N ARG A 218 -12.54 -3.36 10.98
CA ARG A 218 -13.81 -2.67 11.27
C ARG A 218 -14.30 -2.92 12.70
N GLN A 219 -15.00 -1.94 13.23
CA GLN A 219 -15.67 -2.04 14.52
C GLN A 219 -16.83 -3.06 14.43
N PRO A 220 -16.95 -4.03 15.36
CA PRO A 220 -18.03 -5.02 15.30
C PRO A 220 -19.44 -4.42 15.38
N GLN A 221 -19.61 -3.34 16.14
CA GLN A 221 -20.90 -2.67 16.36
C GLN A 221 -21.27 -1.68 15.23
N ASP A 222 -20.29 -1.22 14.45
CA ASP A 222 -20.49 -0.32 13.30
C ASP A 222 -19.49 -0.68 12.20
N ALA A 223 -19.90 -1.56 11.30
CA ALA A 223 -19.05 -2.07 10.20
C ALA A 223 -18.57 -1.00 9.22
N GLN A 224 -19.08 0.21 9.30
CA GLN A 224 -18.66 1.35 8.46
C GLN A 224 -17.51 2.14 9.08
N ARG A 225 -17.08 1.78 10.31
CA ARG A 225 -16.07 2.49 11.09
C ARG A 225 -14.89 1.58 11.43
N LEU A 226 -13.69 2.15 11.46
CA LEU A 226 -12.51 1.47 12.01
C LEU A 226 -12.66 1.27 13.52
N LYS A 227 -11.99 0.24 14.06
CA LYS A 227 -11.82 0.11 15.52
C LYS A 227 -11.10 1.35 16.05
N PRO A 228 -11.57 1.97 17.15
CA PRO A 228 -10.99 3.21 17.68
C PRO A 228 -9.48 3.08 18.01
N GLU A 229 -9.06 1.92 18.48
CA GLU A 229 -7.68 1.63 18.84
C GLU A 229 -6.74 1.49 17.63
N TYR A 230 -7.29 1.50 16.40
CA TYR A 230 -6.51 1.32 15.17
C TYR A 230 -6.36 2.60 14.34
N SER A 231 -7.06 3.68 14.67
CA SER A 231 -7.06 4.89 13.85
C SER A 231 -7.32 6.15 14.65
N ASP A 232 -6.56 7.21 14.33
CA ASP A 232 -6.72 8.52 14.96
C ASP A 232 -7.54 9.50 14.09
N ASP A 233 -7.70 9.22 12.79
CA ASP A 233 -8.40 10.07 11.82
C ASP A 233 -9.56 9.37 11.08
N TRP A 234 -9.91 8.16 11.50
CA TRP A 234 -10.96 7.31 10.93
C TRP A 234 -10.77 6.91 9.46
N LEU A 235 -9.54 7.00 8.96
CA LEU A 235 -9.15 6.61 7.60
C LEU A 235 -7.84 5.83 7.58
N HIS A 236 -6.78 6.42 8.17
CA HIS A 236 -5.47 5.81 8.19
C HIS A 236 -5.27 5.03 9.48
N LEU A 237 -4.59 3.90 9.36
CA LEU A 237 -4.29 3.10 10.54
C LEU A 237 -3.06 3.65 11.27
N ASN A 238 -3.06 3.49 12.58
CA ASN A 238 -1.90 3.70 13.42
C ASN A 238 -1.00 2.44 13.46
N PRO A 239 0.16 2.45 14.13
CA PRO A 239 1.06 1.30 14.18
C PRO A 239 0.42 0.01 14.69
N THR A 240 -0.57 0.09 15.59
CA THR A 240 -1.29 -1.08 16.11
C THR A 240 -2.15 -1.73 15.02
N GLY A 241 -2.93 -0.93 14.31
CA GLY A 241 -3.73 -1.41 13.18
C GLY A 241 -2.86 -1.95 12.03
N TYR A 242 -1.76 -1.27 11.71
CA TYR A 242 -0.83 -1.74 10.68
C TYR A 242 -0.17 -3.06 11.04
N ARG A 243 0.18 -3.27 12.30
CA ARG A 243 0.74 -4.56 12.76
C ARG A 243 -0.25 -5.70 12.55
N VAL A 244 -1.50 -5.50 12.94
CA VAL A 244 -2.56 -6.51 12.74
C VAL A 244 -2.76 -6.82 11.26
N MET A 245 -2.83 -5.79 10.39
CA MET A 245 -2.94 -5.99 8.95
C MET A 245 -1.76 -6.75 8.36
N GLY A 246 -0.53 -6.38 8.74
CA GLY A 246 0.68 -7.01 8.20
C GLY A 246 0.79 -8.48 8.61
N GLN A 247 0.54 -8.79 9.88
CA GLN A 247 0.54 -10.16 10.38
C GLN A 247 -0.52 -11.02 9.66
N TYR A 248 -1.74 -10.51 9.55
CA TYR A 248 -2.81 -11.17 8.82
C TYR A 248 -2.44 -11.42 7.36
N ALA A 249 -1.92 -10.41 6.63
CA ALA A 249 -1.53 -10.56 5.23
C ALA A 249 -0.44 -11.63 5.05
N ALA A 250 0.57 -11.66 5.92
CA ALA A 250 1.62 -12.68 5.89
C ALA A 250 1.04 -14.09 6.05
N HIS A 251 0.17 -14.30 7.04
CA HIS A 251 -0.47 -15.59 7.26
C HIS A 251 -1.31 -16.05 6.07
N GLN A 252 -2.06 -15.13 5.45
CA GLN A 252 -2.87 -15.46 4.27
C GLN A 252 -2.01 -15.85 3.07
N LEU A 253 -0.88 -15.19 2.84
CA LEU A 253 0.05 -15.53 1.77
C LEU A 253 0.72 -16.90 1.97
N LEU A 254 1.04 -17.26 3.21
CA LEU A 254 1.72 -18.51 3.57
C LEU A 254 0.80 -19.73 3.52
N HIS A 255 -0.45 -19.57 3.93
CA HIS A 255 -1.37 -20.69 4.14
C HIS A 255 -2.52 -20.77 3.13
N GLY A 256 -2.56 -19.85 2.16
CA GLY A 256 -3.70 -19.65 1.26
C GLY A 256 -4.85 -18.93 1.97
N ALA A 257 -5.54 -18.06 1.23
CA ALA A 257 -6.59 -17.19 1.75
C ALA A 257 -7.86 -18.00 2.11
N LYS A 258 -7.84 -18.72 3.22
CA LYS A 258 -9.00 -19.42 3.81
C LYS A 258 -9.27 -18.80 5.18
N THR A 259 -10.41 -18.09 5.30
CA THR A 259 -11.03 -17.57 6.52
C THR A 259 -10.12 -16.73 7.46
N ILE A 260 -10.67 -15.65 8.00
CA ILE A 260 -10.02 -14.87 9.06
C ILE A 260 -9.89 -15.79 10.28
N PRO A 261 -8.69 -16.05 10.80
CA PRO A 261 -8.56 -16.82 12.04
C PRO A 261 -9.23 -16.08 13.19
N ASP A 262 -9.91 -16.79 14.11
CA ASP A 262 -10.59 -16.25 15.30
C ASP A 262 -9.66 -15.49 16.29
N LYS A 263 -8.40 -15.31 15.94
CA LYS A 263 -7.36 -14.75 16.83
C LYS A 263 -7.00 -13.28 16.58
N TYR A 264 -7.74 -12.53 15.73
CA TYR A 264 -7.48 -11.11 15.48
C TYR A 264 -8.60 -10.18 15.93
#